data_ad8de287a81351ffc64df8cd095e54a4
#
_entry.id   ad8de287a81351ffc64df8cd095e54a4
#
_cell.length_a   1.000
_cell.length_b   1.000
_cell.length_c   1.000
_cell.angle_alpha   90.00
_cell.angle_beta   90.00
_cell.angle_gamma   90.00
#
_symmetry.space_group_name_H-M   'P 1'
#
loop_
_entity.id
_entity.type
_entity.pdbx_description
1 polymer ?
#
loop_
_entity_poly.entity_id
_entity_poly.type
_entity_poly.pdbx_seq_one_letter_code
_entity_poly.pdbx_strand_id
1 'polypeptide(L)'
;MNEVIIAIIDRSQFFKAGVRQRLSAQQDFKLMDCDPDDEPLKFIEACSVDVVLLDIDFPISKGLELSREISRHYPNTRVIMLSPFFNDEELFETIKTGAAAYIDKRTNAKDLISTIRKVSRGEYPINDSIIARPAIAERVLKQFQEISLVGLVKEKVAAPLTTREIQILSYIASGNTNKQVAYVLGISEQTIKNHVSAILRKLNANDRAHAVALAIRNQWVSIDER
;
A
#
# COMPACT_ATOMS: atom_id res chain seq x y z
N MET A 1 -9.89 25.51 -11.26
CA MET A 1 -10.03 24.17 -10.62
C MET A 1 -9.30 23.23 -11.56
N ASN A 2 -8.45 22.35 -11.06
CA ASN A 2 -7.81 21.37 -11.93
C ASN A 2 -8.87 20.37 -12.40
N GLU A 3 -8.84 20.04 -13.68
CA GLU A 3 -9.69 19.03 -14.28
C GLU A 3 -9.32 17.64 -13.73
N VAL A 4 -10.29 16.84 -13.33
CA VAL A 4 -10.07 15.47 -12.80
C VAL A 4 -10.11 14.50 -13.99
N ILE A 5 -9.00 13.80 -14.24
CA ILE A 5 -8.89 12.81 -15.30
C ILE A 5 -9.40 11.46 -14.78
N ILE A 6 -10.47 10.96 -15.39
CA ILE A 6 -11.17 9.74 -14.97
C ILE A 6 -11.06 8.69 -16.08
N ALA A 7 -10.49 7.53 -15.75
CA ALA A 7 -10.52 6.36 -16.61
C ALA A 7 -11.69 5.45 -16.25
N ILE A 8 -12.43 5.00 -17.26
CA ILE A 8 -13.52 4.01 -17.12
C ILE A 8 -13.01 2.69 -17.70
N ILE A 9 -12.76 1.72 -16.81
CA ILE A 9 -12.28 0.38 -17.17
C ILE A 9 -13.41 -0.63 -16.95
N ASP A 10 -14.12 -0.95 -18.01
CA ASP A 10 -15.30 -1.81 -17.99
C ASP A 10 -15.48 -2.45 -19.39
N ARG A 11 -15.88 -3.72 -19.45
CA ARG A 11 -16.20 -4.39 -20.72
C ARG A 11 -17.55 -3.99 -21.31
N SER A 12 -18.48 -3.54 -20.46
CA SER A 12 -19.84 -3.18 -20.87
C SER A 12 -19.85 -1.83 -21.59
N GLN A 13 -19.98 -1.85 -22.89
CA GLN A 13 -20.11 -0.63 -23.68
C GLN A 13 -21.35 0.20 -23.30
N PHE A 14 -22.45 -0.46 -22.94
CA PHE A 14 -23.66 0.22 -22.49
C PHE A 14 -23.46 0.94 -21.16
N PHE A 15 -22.76 0.30 -20.21
CA PHE A 15 -22.45 0.92 -18.93
C PHE A 15 -21.51 2.11 -19.13
N LYS A 16 -20.42 1.95 -19.89
CA LYS A 16 -19.50 3.04 -20.22
C LYS A 16 -20.23 4.23 -20.87
N ALA A 17 -21.10 3.99 -21.84
CA ALA A 17 -21.87 5.03 -22.48
C ALA A 17 -22.81 5.76 -21.51
N GLY A 18 -23.49 5.03 -20.63
CA GLY A 18 -24.36 5.61 -19.59
C GLY A 18 -23.60 6.47 -18.59
N VAL A 19 -22.46 5.99 -18.07
CA VAL A 19 -21.58 6.73 -17.18
C VAL A 19 -21.03 7.97 -17.88
N ARG A 20 -20.52 7.84 -19.10
CA ARG A 20 -20.01 8.94 -19.91
C ARG A 20 -21.07 10.03 -20.09
N GLN A 21 -22.28 9.67 -20.49
CA GLN A 21 -23.37 10.62 -20.69
C GLN A 21 -23.65 11.45 -19.43
N ARG A 22 -23.58 10.83 -18.25
CA ARG A 22 -23.87 11.50 -16.97
C ARG A 22 -22.69 12.35 -16.48
N LEU A 23 -21.48 11.86 -16.66
CA LEU A 23 -20.29 12.55 -16.17
C LEU A 23 -19.81 13.66 -17.10
N SER A 24 -20.04 13.57 -18.43
CA SER A 24 -19.67 14.62 -19.40
C SER A 24 -20.40 15.97 -19.17
N ALA A 25 -21.50 15.97 -18.42
CA ALA A 25 -22.15 17.20 -18.02
C ALA A 25 -21.38 17.99 -16.94
N GLN A 26 -20.34 17.39 -16.34
CA GLN A 26 -19.51 18.03 -15.32
C GLN A 26 -18.30 18.67 -16.00
N GLN A 27 -18.15 20.00 -15.83
CA GLN A 27 -17.04 20.76 -16.45
C GLN A 27 -15.66 20.48 -15.83
N ASP A 28 -15.63 19.88 -14.66
CA ASP A 28 -14.44 19.54 -13.90
C ASP A 28 -13.96 18.11 -14.16
N PHE A 29 -14.58 17.34 -15.08
CA PHE A 29 -14.23 15.96 -15.38
C PHE A 29 -13.79 15.76 -16.83
N LYS A 30 -12.67 15.09 -17.03
CA LYS A 30 -12.20 14.58 -18.31
C LYS A 30 -12.27 13.06 -18.31
N LEU A 31 -13.06 12.51 -19.24
CA LEU A 31 -13.36 11.08 -19.29
C LEU A 31 -12.56 10.38 -20.36
N MET A 32 -11.97 9.25 -19.99
CA MET A 32 -11.24 8.38 -20.90
C MET A 32 -11.72 6.94 -20.71
N ASP A 33 -11.85 6.19 -21.79
CA ASP A 33 -12.23 4.79 -21.76
C ASP A 33 -11.01 3.92 -21.99
N CYS A 34 -10.89 2.84 -21.25
CA CYS A 34 -9.91 1.79 -21.44
C CYS A 34 -10.61 0.43 -21.44
N ASP A 35 -10.22 -0.45 -22.34
CA ASP A 35 -10.66 -1.84 -22.26
C ASP A 35 -9.79 -2.57 -21.21
N PRO A 36 -10.38 -3.41 -20.34
CA PRO A 36 -9.59 -4.18 -19.37
C PRO A 36 -8.51 -5.07 -20.00
N ASP A 37 -8.65 -5.43 -21.26
CA ASP A 37 -7.68 -6.27 -21.99
C ASP A 37 -6.60 -5.43 -22.74
N ASP A 38 -6.70 -4.08 -22.75
CA ASP A 38 -5.80 -3.15 -23.47
C ASP A 38 -4.73 -2.51 -22.56
N GLU A 39 -3.96 -3.33 -21.84
CA GLU A 39 -2.84 -2.88 -21.00
C GLU A 39 -3.17 -1.66 -20.10
N PRO A 40 -4.16 -1.77 -19.22
CA PRO A 40 -4.70 -0.64 -18.45
C PRO A 40 -3.66 0.09 -17.59
N LEU A 41 -2.60 -0.56 -17.13
CA LEU A 41 -1.54 0.09 -16.35
C LEU A 41 -0.73 1.07 -17.21
N LYS A 42 -0.39 0.71 -18.44
CA LYS A 42 0.29 1.61 -19.38
C LYS A 42 -0.60 2.80 -19.75
N PHE A 43 -1.90 2.54 -19.92
CA PHE A 43 -2.88 3.58 -20.18
C PHE A 43 -2.96 4.59 -19.03
N ILE A 44 -3.02 4.12 -17.78
CA ILE A 44 -3.06 4.97 -16.58
C ILE A 44 -1.81 5.87 -16.51
N GLU A 45 -0.64 5.30 -16.77
CA GLU A 45 0.63 6.02 -16.77
C GLU A 45 0.68 7.10 -17.85
N ALA A 46 0.36 6.72 -19.08
CA ALA A 46 0.40 7.63 -20.23
C ALA A 46 -0.57 8.82 -20.10
N CYS A 47 -1.73 8.58 -19.48
CA CYS A 47 -2.80 9.58 -19.36
C CYS A 47 -2.79 10.35 -18.05
N SER A 48 -1.90 10.03 -17.10
CA SER A 48 -1.85 10.65 -15.75
C SER A 48 -3.22 10.66 -15.07
N VAL A 49 -3.86 9.49 -14.99
CA VAL A 49 -5.23 9.33 -14.48
C VAL A 49 -5.30 9.60 -12.99
N ASP A 50 -6.25 10.44 -12.55
CA ASP A 50 -6.51 10.75 -11.14
C ASP A 50 -7.42 9.71 -10.48
N VAL A 51 -8.48 9.30 -11.18
CA VAL A 51 -9.50 8.36 -10.67
C VAL A 51 -9.79 7.28 -11.70
N VAL A 52 -9.77 6.03 -11.27
CA VAL A 52 -10.18 4.88 -12.08
C VAL A 52 -11.53 4.38 -11.59
N LEU A 53 -12.52 4.35 -12.48
CA LEU A 53 -13.77 3.59 -12.30
C LEU A 53 -13.54 2.19 -12.86
N LEU A 54 -13.38 1.21 -11.98
CA LEU A 54 -12.96 -0.16 -12.33
C LEU A 54 -14.09 -1.15 -12.10
N ASP A 55 -14.53 -1.82 -13.14
CA ASP A 55 -15.43 -2.96 -13.00
C ASP A 55 -14.74 -4.11 -12.24
N ILE A 56 -15.42 -4.70 -11.28
CA ILE A 56 -14.89 -5.86 -10.56
C ILE A 56 -15.05 -7.16 -11.36
N ASP A 57 -16.04 -7.23 -12.24
CA ASP A 57 -16.54 -8.49 -12.82
C ASP A 57 -16.01 -8.77 -14.23
N PHE A 58 -14.66 -8.96 -14.36
CA PHE A 58 -14.08 -9.34 -15.66
C PHE A 58 -12.89 -10.33 -15.66
N PRO A 59 -12.84 -11.47 -15.07
CA PRO A 59 -13.49 -11.95 -13.85
C PRO A 59 -13.03 -11.21 -12.58
N ILE A 60 -13.72 -11.41 -11.47
CA ILE A 60 -13.49 -10.72 -10.18
C ILE A 60 -12.01 -10.75 -9.74
N SER A 61 -11.34 -11.89 -9.90
CA SER A 61 -9.92 -12.03 -9.56
C SER A 61 -9.02 -11.04 -10.30
N LYS A 62 -9.28 -10.80 -11.59
CA LYS A 62 -8.52 -9.82 -12.41
C LYS A 62 -8.82 -8.38 -12.01
N GLY A 63 -10.08 -8.05 -11.70
CA GLY A 63 -10.46 -6.72 -11.22
C GLY A 63 -9.78 -6.36 -9.91
N LEU A 64 -9.77 -7.29 -8.96
CA LEU A 64 -9.09 -7.13 -7.68
C LEU A 64 -7.56 -7.04 -7.83
N GLU A 65 -6.96 -7.85 -8.71
CA GLU A 65 -5.53 -7.80 -9.01
C GLU A 65 -5.14 -6.46 -9.62
N LEU A 66 -5.85 -6.02 -10.65
CA LEU A 66 -5.61 -4.73 -11.30
C LEU A 66 -5.76 -3.56 -10.31
N SER A 67 -6.78 -3.59 -9.45
CA SER A 67 -6.95 -2.58 -8.40
C SER A 67 -5.75 -2.54 -7.45
N ARG A 68 -5.22 -3.71 -7.07
CA ARG A 68 -4.04 -3.82 -6.18
C ARG A 68 -2.79 -3.28 -6.87
N GLU A 69 -2.58 -3.60 -8.15
CA GLU A 69 -1.45 -3.11 -8.93
C GLU A 69 -1.50 -1.59 -9.12
N ILE A 70 -2.69 -1.02 -9.42
CA ILE A 70 -2.87 0.43 -9.51
C ILE A 70 -2.52 1.09 -8.18
N SER A 71 -3.09 0.60 -7.07
CA SER A 71 -2.87 1.18 -5.74
C SER A 71 -1.40 1.12 -5.31
N ARG A 72 -0.66 0.09 -5.76
CA ARG A 72 0.74 -0.13 -5.42
C ARG A 72 1.70 0.72 -6.26
N HIS A 73 1.48 0.80 -7.57
CA HIS A 73 2.42 1.42 -8.50
C HIS A 73 2.08 2.88 -8.84
N TYR A 74 0.81 3.26 -8.69
CA TYR A 74 0.31 4.61 -9.01
C TYR A 74 -0.35 5.25 -7.78
N PRO A 75 0.41 5.66 -6.74
CA PRO A 75 -0.15 6.13 -5.47
C PRO A 75 -0.97 7.42 -5.59
N ASN A 76 -0.85 8.15 -6.69
CA ASN A 76 -1.65 9.35 -6.98
C ASN A 76 -2.97 9.02 -7.68
N THR A 77 -3.09 7.84 -8.29
CA THR A 77 -4.32 7.35 -8.91
C THR A 77 -5.18 6.62 -7.88
N ARG A 78 -6.44 6.97 -7.77
CA ARG A 78 -7.39 6.35 -6.83
C ARG A 78 -8.37 5.45 -7.57
N VAL A 79 -8.65 4.29 -7.00
CA VAL A 79 -9.56 3.30 -7.58
C VAL A 79 -10.92 3.37 -6.89
N ILE A 80 -11.98 3.46 -7.70
CA ILE A 80 -13.37 3.23 -7.30
C ILE A 80 -13.78 1.91 -7.96
N MET A 81 -13.99 0.88 -7.14
CA MET A 81 -14.50 -0.41 -7.63
C MET A 81 -15.99 -0.35 -7.87
N LEU A 82 -16.42 -0.86 -9.01
CA LEU A 82 -17.82 -0.93 -9.42
C LEU A 82 -18.27 -2.39 -9.47
N SER A 83 -19.36 -2.73 -8.79
CA SER A 83 -19.95 -4.08 -8.80
C SER A 83 -21.38 -4.05 -9.31
N PRO A 84 -21.84 -5.07 -10.04
CA PRO A 84 -23.24 -5.22 -10.42
C PRO A 84 -24.19 -5.28 -9.22
N PHE A 85 -23.73 -5.87 -8.12
CA PHE A 85 -24.49 -6.02 -6.87
C PHE A 85 -23.57 -5.84 -5.69
N PHE A 86 -23.99 -4.98 -4.76
CA PHE A 86 -23.24 -4.78 -3.52
C PHE A 86 -23.26 -6.07 -2.68
N ASN A 87 -22.08 -6.58 -2.30
CA ASN A 87 -21.97 -7.66 -1.33
C ASN A 87 -20.77 -7.49 -0.41
N ASP A 88 -20.87 -8.05 0.78
CA ASP A 88 -19.89 -7.86 1.85
C ASP A 88 -18.55 -8.58 1.58
N GLU A 89 -18.58 -9.70 0.86
CA GLU A 89 -17.36 -10.44 0.52
C GLU A 89 -16.51 -9.66 -0.50
N GLU A 90 -17.13 -9.15 -1.55
CA GLU A 90 -16.46 -8.28 -2.53
C GLU A 90 -15.97 -6.98 -1.90
N LEU A 91 -16.76 -6.38 -0.98
CA LEU A 91 -16.33 -5.21 -0.21
C LEU A 91 -15.05 -5.53 0.57
N PHE A 92 -15.03 -6.65 1.29
CA PHE A 92 -13.86 -7.06 2.07
C PHE A 92 -12.62 -7.29 1.19
N GLU A 93 -12.76 -7.99 0.06
CA GLU A 93 -11.66 -8.17 -0.88
C GLU A 93 -11.23 -6.85 -1.52
N THR A 94 -12.15 -5.94 -1.81
CA THR A 94 -11.87 -4.60 -2.34
C THR A 94 -11.05 -3.75 -1.35
N ILE A 95 -11.38 -3.79 -0.06
CA ILE A 95 -10.61 -3.10 0.99
C ILE A 95 -9.13 -3.52 0.95
N LYS A 96 -8.85 -4.80 0.74
CA LYS A 96 -7.49 -5.37 0.68
C LYS A 96 -6.68 -4.88 -0.52
N THR A 97 -7.31 -4.35 -1.54
CA THR A 97 -6.63 -3.78 -2.72
C THR A 97 -6.15 -2.35 -2.50
N GLY A 98 -6.63 -1.66 -1.47
CA GLY A 98 -6.39 -0.24 -1.25
C GLY A 98 -7.31 0.69 -2.06
N ALA A 99 -8.39 0.17 -2.64
CA ALA A 99 -9.38 0.99 -3.35
C ALA A 99 -10.01 2.04 -2.42
N ALA A 100 -10.29 3.22 -2.96
CA ALA A 100 -10.83 4.35 -2.20
C ALA A 100 -12.35 4.25 -2.00
N ALA A 101 -13.07 3.57 -2.89
CA ALA A 101 -14.50 3.34 -2.80
C ALA A 101 -14.91 2.01 -3.44
N TYR A 102 -16.06 1.49 -3.00
CA TYR A 102 -16.75 0.36 -3.59
C TYR A 102 -18.22 0.74 -3.79
N ILE A 103 -18.73 0.67 -5.02
CA ILE A 103 -20.03 1.19 -5.43
C ILE A 103 -20.80 0.16 -6.24
N ASP A 104 -22.10 0.06 -5.98
CA ASP A 104 -23.05 -0.67 -6.82
C ASP A 104 -23.28 0.10 -8.14
N LYS A 105 -23.19 -0.57 -9.28
CA LYS A 105 -23.46 0.01 -10.61
C LYS A 105 -24.86 0.60 -10.77
N ARG A 106 -25.80 0.25 -9.88
CA ARG A 106 -27.17 0.82 -9.82
C ARG A 106 -27.22 2.14 -9.08
N THR A 107 -26.12 2.59 -8.49
CA THR A 107 -26.01 3.89 -7.82
C THR A 107 -26.41 5.02 -8.77
N ASN A 108 -27.14 6.01 -8.27
CA ASN A 108 -27.54 7.15 -9.07
C ASN A 108 -26.34 8.06 -9.41
N ALA A 109 -26.48 8.81 -10.50
CA ALA A 109 -25.40 9.65 -11.01
C ALA A 109 -24.91 10.71 -10.01
N LYS A 110 -25.80 11.27 -9.15
CA LYS A 110 -25.45 12.29 -8.17
C LYS A 110 -24.46 11.71 -7.12
N ASP A 111 -24.74 10.52 -6.63
CA ASP A 111 -23.90 9.85 -5.63
C ASP A 111 -22.56 9.41 -6.24
N LEU A 112 -22.55 8.91 -7.47
CA LEU A 112 -21.32 8.59 -8.20
C LEU A 112 -20.44 9.84 -8.37
N ILE A 113 -20.99 10.97 -8.84
CA ILE A 113 -20.27 12.23 -9.00
C ILE A 113 -19.73 12.72 -7.64
N SER A 114 -20.53 12.66 -6.59
CA SER A 114 -20.11 13.02 -5.24
C SER A 114 -18.94 12.18 -4.77
N THR A 115 -19.01 10.86 -4.99
CA THR A 115 -17.94 9.94 -4.63
C THR A 115 -16.65 10.19 -5.43
N ILE A 116 -16.75 10.42 -6.75
CA ILE A 116 -15.58 10.76 -7.57
C ILE A 116 -14.88 12.01 -7.02
N ARG A 117 -15.65 13.07 -6.69
CA ARG A 117 -15.10 14.31 -6.12
C ARG A 117 -14.45 14.12 -4.75
N LYS A 118 -15.01 13.28 -3.88
CA LYS A 118 -14.39 12.92 -2.60
C LYS A 118 -13.06 12.20 -2.84
N VAL A 119 -13.07 11.18 -3.68
CA VAL A 119 -11.90 10.35 -4.01
C VAL A 119 -10.79 11.18 -4.66
N SER A 120 -11.12 12.09 -5.59
CA SER A 120 -10.13 12.97 -6.24
C SER A 120 -9.45 13.95 -5.26
N ARG A 121 -10.10 14.25 -4.13
CA ARG A 121 -9.51 15.01 -3.01
C ARG A 121 -8.71 14.17 -2.03
N GLY A 122 -8.57 12.86 -2.27
CA GLY A 122 -7.85 11.94 -1.40
C GLY A 122 -8.69 11.38 -0.24
N GLU A 123 -10.00 11.55 -0.25
CA GLU A 123 -10.90 10.93 0.71
C GLU A 123 -11.10 9.43 0.36
N TYR A 124 -11.44 8.63 1.36
CA TYR A 124 -11.67 7.19 1.22
C TYR A 124 -13.10 6.82 1.68
N PRO A 125 -14.12 7.04 0.83
CA PRO A 125 -15.52 6.70 1.15
C PRO A 125 -15.76 5.24 1.53
N ILE A 126 -14.85 4.32 1.15
CA ILE A 126 -14.90 2.92 1.56
C ILE A 126 -14.88 2.75 3.08
N ASN A 127 -14.30 3.70 3.81
CA ASN A 127 -14.25 3.69 5.27
C ASN A 127 -15.66 3.82 5.88
N ASP A 128 -16.53 4.62 5.27
CA ASP A 128 -17.92 4.76 5.70
C ASP A 128 -18.66 3.41 5.56
N SER A 129 -18.33 2.66 4.49
CA SER A 129 -18.89 1.32 4.27
C SER A 129 -18.41 0.30 5.31
N ILE A 130 -17.17 0.42 5.80
CA ILE A 130 -16.61 -0.41 6.87
C ILE A 130 -17.32 -0.09 8.19
N ILE A 131 -17.43 1.20 8.54
CA ILE A 131 -18.06 1.67 9.79
C ILE A 131 -19.53 1.24 9.85
N ALA A 132 -20.25 1.28 8.74
CA ALA A 132 -21.64 0.88 8.65
C ALA A 132 -21.86 -0.64 8.81
N ARG A 133 -20.78 -1.46 8.80
CA ARG A 133 -20.84 -2.94 8.80
C ARG A 133 -19.90 -3.54 9.86
N PRO A 134 -20.37 -3.75 11.10
CA PRO A 134 -19.53 -4.26 12.19
C PRO A 134 -18.80 -5.57 11.86
N ALA A 135 -19.45 -6.50 11.14
CA ALA A 135 -18.84 -7.77 10.74
C ALA A 135 -17.65 -7.57 9.78
N ILE A 136 -17.72 -6.62 8.86
CA ILE A 136 -16.61 -6.28 7.96
C ILE A 136 -15.50 -5.58 8.76
N ALA A 137 -15.85 -4.65 9.65
CA ALA A 137 -14.88 -3.97 10.51
C ALA A 137 -14.09 -4.97 11.36
N GLU A 138 -14.76 -5.97 11.95
CA GLU A 138 -14.12 -7.04 12.72
C GLU A 138 -13.17 -7.88 11.86
N ARG A 139 -13.60 -8.28 10.65
CA ARG A 139 -12.76 -9.02 9.70
C ARG A 139 -11.50 -8.23 9.30
N VAL A 140 -11.65 -6.93 9.03
CA VAL A 140 -10.53 -6.04 8.70
C VAL A 140 -9.56 -5.96 9.87
N LEU A 141 -10.05 -5.72 11.10
CA LEU A 141 -9.22 -5.67 12.31
C LEU A 141 -8.50 -7.00 12.55
N LYS A 142 -9.19 -8.13 12.40
CA LYS A 142 -8.59 -9.45 12.54
C LYS A 142 -7.47 -9.68 11.54
N GLN A 143 -7.67 -9.29 10.28
CA GLN A 143 -6.62 -9.39 9.26
C GLN A 143 -5.42 -8.51 9.57
N PHE A 144 -5.62 -7.29 10.09
CA PHE A 144 -4.53 -6.44 10.58
C PHE A 144 -3.78 -7.09 11.75
N GLN A 145 -4.49 -7.72 12.67
CA GLN A 145 -3.87 -8.47 13.78
C GLN A 145 -3.08 -9.67 13.26
N GLU A 146 -3.63 -10.44 12.32
CA GLU A 146 -2.92 -11.57 11.70
C GLU A 146 -1.68 -11.11 10.92
N ILE A 147 -1.76 -10.02 10.16
CA ILE A 147 -0.60 -9.41 9.48
C ILE A 147 0.41 -8.91 10.51
N SER A 148 -0.04 -8.30 11.60
CA SER A 148 0.83 -7.86 12.69
C SER A 148 1.45 -9.04 13.43
N LEU A 149 0.70 -10.12 13.66
CA LEU A 149 1.20 -11.37 14.26
C LEU A 149 2.09 -12.16 13.29
N VAL A 150 1.77 -12.17 11.99
CA VAL A 150 2.60 -12.78 10.94
C VAL A 150 3.80 -11.89 10.61
N GLY A 151 3.67 -10.56 10.71
CA GLY A 151 4.79 -9.62 10.69
C GLY A 151 5.72 -9.78 11.90
N LEU A 152 5.20 -10.27 13.03
CA LEU A 152 6.01 -10.72 14.17
C LEU A 152 6.63 -12.12 13.94
N VAL A 153 6.15 -12.90 12.96
CA VAL A 153 6.61 -14.30 12.77
C VAL A 153 7.27 -14.53 11.39
N LYS A 154 7.05 -13.68 10.35
CA LYS A 154 7.71 -13.84 9.04
C LYS A 154 7.67 -12.55 8.21
N GLU A 155 8.61 -11.74 8.40
CA GLU A 155 9.62 -11.29 7.46
C GLU A 155 10.80 -10.87 8.33
N LYS A 156 11.81 -11.70 8.40
CA LYS A 156 13.17 -11.16 8.55
C LYS A 156 13.29 -10.22 7.36
N VAL A 157 12.91 -8.95 7.54
CA VAL A 157 13.33 -7.90 6.63
C VAL A 157 14.81 -8.15 6.51
N ALA A 158 15.25 -8.60 5.32
CA ALA A 158 16.65 -8.90 5.12
C ALA A 158 17.39 -7.66 5.60
N ALA A 159 18.18 -7.81 6.66
CA ALA A 159 18.85 -6.67 7.26
C ALA A 159 19.63 -5.99 6.13
N PRO A 160 19.52 -4.67 5.92
CA PRO A 160 20.31 -3.96 4.90
C PRO A 160 21.81 -4.03 5.24
N LEU A 161 22.15 -4.85 6.23
CA LEU A 161 23.45 -5.08 6.81
C LEU A 161 24.03 -6.42 6.34
N THR A 162 25.32 -6.47 6.12
CA THR A 162 26.07 -7.70 5.91
C THR A 162 26.10 -8.55 7.19
N THR A 163 26.38 -9.85 7.07
CA THR A 163 26.56 -10.76 8.23
C THR A 163 27.57 -10.21 9.22
N ARG A 164 28.65 -9.59 8.75
CA ARG A 164 29.69 -8.98 9.60
C ARG A 164 29.17 -7.75 10.34
N GLU A 165 28.36 -6.91 9.71
CA GLU A 165 27.74 -5.75 10.34
C GLU A 165 26.70 -6.16 11.39
N ILE A 166 25.91 -7.20 11.12
CA ILE A 166 24.98 -7.77 12.13
C ILE A 166 25.76 -8.30 13.33
N GLN A 167 26.84 -9.03 13.12
CA GLN A 167 27.70 -9.54 14.19
C GLN A 167 28.28 -8.40 15.06
N ILE A 168 28.78 -7.34 14.44
CA ILE A 168 29.29 -6.15 15.16
C ILE A 168 28.14 -5.48 15.94
N LEU A 169 26.97 -5.34 15.34
CA LEU A 169 25.81 -4.72 15.97
C LEU A 169 25.28 -5.54 17.16
N SER A 170 25.37 -6.87 17.10
CA SER A 170 25.05 -7.78 18.22
C SER A 170 25.96 -7.54 19.42
N TYR A 171 27.28 -7.46 19.23
CA TYR A 171 28.19 -7.12 20.32
C TYR A 171 27.92 -5.73 20.89
N ILE A 172 27.56 -4.78 20.03
CA ILE A 172 27.17 -3.43 20.46
C ILE A 172 25.90 -3.46 21.31
N ALA A 173 24.90 -4.23 20.91
CA ALA A 173 23.65 -4.40 21.65
C ALA A 173 23.88 -5.05 23.04
N SER A 174 24.87 -5.94 23.14
CA SER A 174 25.32 -6.54 24.40
C SER A 174 26.21 -5.60 25.24
N GLY A 175 26.31 -4.31 24.92
CA GLY A 175 27.02 -3.30 25.70
C GLY A 175 28.55 -3.20 25.48
N ASN A 176 29.12 -3.95 24.52
CA ASN A 176 30.55 -3.92 24.27
C ASN A 176 31.00 -2.62 23.62
N THR A 177 32.15 -2.09 24.05
CA THR A 177 32.82 -0.96 23.42
C THR A 177 33.49 -1.35 22.10
N ASN A 178 33.80 -0.39 21.23
CA ASN A 178 34.52 -0.67 19.98
C ASN A 178 35.86 -1.39 20.18
N LYS A 179 36.56 -1.08 21.28
CA LYS A 179 37.81 -1.73 21.65
C LYS A 179 37.59 -3.20 22.00
N GLN A 180 36.53 -3.53 22.77
CA GLN A 180 36.18 -4.91 23.11
C GLN A 180 35.74 -5.70 21.90
N VAL A 181 34.90 -5.11 21.04
CA VAL A 181 34.49 -5.74 19.76
C VAL A 181 35.69 -6.00 18.86
N ALA A 182 36.61 -5.04 18.74
CA ALA A 182 37.85 -5.17 17.98
C ALA A 182 38.70 -6.34 18.49
N TYR A 183 38.86 -6.45 19.79
CA TYR A 183 39.60 -7.54 20.43
C TYR A 183 38.97 -8.91 20.12
N VAL A 184 37.64 -9.04 20.34
CA VAL A 184 36.91 -10.30 20.10
C VAL A 184 36.96 -10.72 18.63
N LEU A 185 36.90 -9.75 17.71
CA LEU A 185 36.85 -10.01 16.27
C LEU A 185 38.23 -10.05 15.59
N GLY A 186 39.32 -9.83 16.34
CA GLY A 186 40.69 -9.88 15.84
C GLY A 186 41.02 -8.81 14.79
N ILE A 187 40.40 -7.62 14.88
CA ILE A 187 40.61 -6.50 13.94
C ILE A 187 40.89 -5.20 14.68
N SER A 188 41.30 -4.14 13.96
CA SER A 188 41.60 -2.86 14.60
C SER A 188 40.37 -2.13 15.10
N GLU A 189 40.51 -1.33 16.18
CA GLU A 189 39.43 -0.47 16.66
C GLU A 189 38.96 0.52 15.57
N GLN A 190 39.88 0.98 14.72
CA GLN A 190 39.56 1.87 13.62
C GLN A 190 38.65 1.15 12.58
N THR A 191 38.89 -0.12 12.33
CA THR A 191 38.04 -0.94 11.45
C THR A 191 36.62 -1.07 12.02
N ILE A 192 36.48 -1.28 13.34
CA ILE A 192 35.16 -1.29 13.99
C ILE A 192 34.47 0.08 13.85
N LYS A 193 35.16 1.19 14.07
CA LYS A 193 34.58 2.53 13.90
C LYS A 193 34.06 2.74 12.47
N ASN A 194 34.78 2.25 11.46
CA ASN A 194 34.34 2.32 10.06
C ASN A 194 33.08 1.50 9.82
N HIS A 195 33.01 0.27 10.37
CA HIS A 195 31.81 -0.56 10.28
C HIS A 195 30.62 0.08 11.00
N VAL A 196 30.83 0.64 12.20
CA VAL A 196 29.75 1.35 12.93
C VAL A 196 29.20 2.51 12.11
N SER A 197 30.08 3.32 11.51
CA SER A 197 29.67 4.43 10.65
C SER A 197 28.87 3.93 9.42
N ALA A 198 29.28 2.81 8.82
CA ALA A 198 28.57 2.20 7.72
C ALA A 198 27.18 1.67 8.15
N ILE A 199 27.09 1.05 9.33
CA ILE A 199 25.84 0.56 9.93
C ILE A 199 24.88 1.74 10.15
N LEU A 200 25.32 2.81 10.80
CA LEU A 200 24.52 4.00 11.06
C LEU A 200 23.93 4.58 9.76
N ARG A 201 24.76 4.71 8.74
CA ARG A 201 24.33 5.20 7.41
C ARG A 201 23.31 4.26 6.74
N LYS A 202 23.55 2.94 6.76
CA LYS A 202 22.66 1.94 6.15
C LYS A 202 21.30 1.86 6.84
N LEU A 203 21.27 2.04 8.16
CA LEU A 203 20.05 2.02 8.96
C LEU A 203 19.38 3.39 9.06
N ASN A 204 19.98 4.45 8.50
CA ASN A 204 19.55 5.83 8.69
C ASN A 204 19.39 6.18 10.20
N ALA A 205 20.30 5.68 11.02
CA ALA A 205 20.29 5.87 12.45
C ALA A 205 21.12 7.09 12.87
N ASN A 206 20.59 7.91 13.77
CA ASN A 206 21.23 9.13 14.23
C ASN A 206 22.46 8.88 15.11
N ASP A 207 22.41 7.77 15.89
CA ASP A 207 23.47 7.37 16.81
C ASP A 207 23.48 5.86 17.04
N ARG A 208 24.42 5.40 17.86
CA ARG A 208 24.62 4.00 18.24
C ARG A 208 23.39 3.39 18.94
N ALA A 209 22.75 4.12 19.84
CA ALA A 209 21.61 3.66 20.60
C ALA A 209 20.39 3.48 19.67
N HIS A 210 20.19 4.43 18.75
CA HIS A 210 19.15 4.34 17.72
C HIS A 210 19.37 3.12 16.80
N ALA A 211 20.60 2.85 16.37
CA ALA A 211 20.91 1.66 15.56
C ALA A 211 20.59 0.35 16.29
N VAL A 212 20.92 0.26 17.58
CA VAL A 212 20.60 -0.89 18.42
C VAL A 212 19.08 -1.05 18.58
N ALA A 213 18.35 0.03 18.87
CA ALA A 213 16.89 0.01 18.98
C ALA A 213 16.22 -0.46 17.70
N LEU A 214 16.69 -0.02 16.53
CA LEU A 214 16.21 -0.48 15.22
C LEU A 214 16.50 -1.97 15.01
N ALA A 215 17.69 -2.45 15.37
CA ALA A 215 18.09 -3.85 15.20
C ALA A 215 17.27 -4.79 16.08
N ILE A 216 16.97 -4.41 17.32
CA ILE A 216 16.13 -5.18 18.25
C ILE A 216 14.68 -5.18 17.75
N ARG A 217 14.13 -4.00 17.38
CA ARG A 217 12.77 -3.86 16.86
C ARG A 217 12.52 -4.71 15.63
N ASN A 218 13.50 -4.81 14.72
CA ASN A 218 13.40 -5.60 13.49
C ASN A 218 13.93 -7.03 13.66
N GLN A 219 14.24 -7.47 14.87
CA GLN A 219 14.73 -8.83 15.21
C GLN A 219 16.00 -9.25 14.46
N TRP A 220 16.84 -8.29 14.04
CA TRP A 220 18.14 -8.59 13.43
C TRP A 220 19.18 -9.01 14.47
N VAL A 221 18.96 -8.58 15.73
CA VAL A 221 19.81 -8.86 16.90
C VAL A 221 18.91 -9.18 18.07
N SER A 222 19.21 -10.27 18.80
CA SER A 222 18.62 -10.62 20.08
C SER A 222 19.56 -10.21 21.20
N ILE A 223 19.00 -9.73 22.32
CA ILE A 223 19.74 -9.56 23.57
C ILE A 223 19.55 -10.87 24.33
N ASP A 224 20.61 -11.71 24.42
CA ASP A 224 20.61 -12.82 25.38
C ASP A 224 20.65 -12.21 26.77
N GLU A 225 19.58 -12.40 27.55
CA GLU A 225 19.59 -12.16 28.98
C GLU A 225 20.57 -13.17 29.62
N ARG A 226 21.69 -12.65 30.16
CA ARG A 226 22.58 -13.39 31.05
C ARG A 226 22.11 -13.26 32.47
#